data_d36268e657772af8fefcfc124a1135b1
#
_entry.id   d36268e657772af8fefcfc124a1135b1
#
_cell.length_a   1.000
_cell.length_b   1.000
_cell.length_c   1.000
_cell.angle_alpha   90.00
_cell.angle_beta   90.00
_cell.angle_gamma   90.00
#
_symmetry.space_group_name_H-M   'P 1'
#
loop_
_entity.id
_entity.type
_entity.pdbx_description
1 polymer ?
#
loop_
_entity_poly.entity_id
_entity_poly.type
_entity_poly.pdbx_seq_one_letter_code
_entity_poly.pdbx_strand_id
1 'polypeptide(L)'
;MQFDSVPVTRAEQNCSILWCPVTHAAAVIDPGGDLDRIECFLEWEQLRLELVLVTHAHPDHAGGAARLATATGARLEGPHRGDEHLVRSLAEQGRRYRLPADDFTPDRWLQDGDEVRFGREALKVLHCPGHSQGHVAYFHPGRRHAFVGDILFRHAIGAWEHADGNLGELVRSIREKLFTLGDDVSFTPGHGETSTFGHERLHNPFIGDEALARWRADRLL
;
A
#
# COMPACT_ATOMS: atom_id res chain seq x y z
N MET A 1 -14.22 -7.69 8.62
CA MET A 1 -13.88 -6.66 7.62
C MET A 1 -14.36 -7.08 6.24
N GLN A 2 -14.93 -6.17 5.48
CA GLN A 2 -15.15 -6.28 4.04
C GLN A 2 -14.22 -5.29 3.34
N PHE A 3 -13.94 -5.50 2.05
CA PHE A 3 -13.15 -4.58 1.24
C PHE A 3 -13.45 -4.76 -0.23
N ASP A 4 -13.18 -3.71 -1.00
CA ASP A 4 -13.18 -3.69 -2.45
C ASP A 4 -12.03 -2.79 -2.95
N SER A 5 -11.73 -2.83 -4.23
CA SER A 5 -10.70 -2.00 -4.86
C SER A 5 -11.27 -1.23 -6.03
N VAL A 6 -11.02 0.07 -6.04
CA VAL A 6 -11.38 0.97 -7.13
C VAL A 6 -10.11 1.38 -7.86
N PRO A 7 -9.93 1.00 -9.12
CA PRO A 7 -8.78 1.49 -9.90
C PRO A 7 -8.89 3.00 -10.07
N VAL A 8 -7.83 3.70 -9.67
CA VAL A 8 -7.75 5.16 -9.75
C VAL A 8 -6.53 5.59 -10.53
N THR A 9 -6.54 6.82 -10.99
CA THR A 9 -5.53 7.43 -11.84
C THR A 9 -5.36 6.72 -13.19
N ARG A 10 -4.65 7.34 -14.12
CA ARG A 10 -4.29 6.70 -15.39
C ARG A 10 -3.29 5.54 -15.25
N ALA A 11 -2.73 5.36 -14.04
CA ALA A 11 -1.85 4.24 -13.72
C ALA A 11 -2.64 3.00 -13.28
N GLU A 12 -4.00 3.10 -13.20
CA GLU A 12 -4.88 2.03 -12.73
C GLU A 12 -4.44 1.48 -11.37
N GLN A 13 -4.05 2.41 -10.47
CA GLN A 13 -3.64 2.07 -9.11
C GLN A 13 -4.85 1.55 -8.32
N ASN A 14 -4.68 0.47 -7.57
CA ASN A 14 -5.70 -0.16 -6.76
C ASN A 14 -5.93 0.60 -5.44
N CYS A 15 -6.77 1.62 -5.45
CA CYS A 15 -7.26 2.22 -4.20
C CYS A 15 -8.16 1.23 -3.49
N SER A 16 -7.79 0.80 -2.28
CA SER A 16 -8.58 -0.17 -1.52
C SER A 16 -9.47 0.51 -0.49
N ILE A 17 -10.77 0.18 -0.53
CA ILE A 17 -11.77 0.68 0.41
C ILE A 17 -12.15 -0.47 1.34
N LEU A 18 -11.92 -0.31 2.64
CA LEU A 18 -12.14 -1.31 3.67
C LEU A 18 -13.22 -0.84 4.62
N TRP A 19 -14.10 -1.73 5.09
CA TRP A 19 -15.09 -1.33 6.07
C TRP A 19 -15.48 -2.42 7.07
N CYS A 20 -15.92 -1.96 8.22
CA CYS A 20 -16.51 -2.79 9.26
C CYS A 20 -18.00 -3.02 8.94
N PRO A 21 -18.45 -4.27 8.69
CA PRO A 21 -19.85 -4.52 8.32
C PRO A 21 -20.84 -4.26 9.45
N VAL A 22 -20.35 -4.03 10.67
CA VAL A 22 -21.21 -3.78 11.85
C VAL A 22 -21.40 -2.28 12.10
N THR A 23 -20.35 -1.48 11.89
CA THR A 23 -20.36 -0.05 12.24
C THR A 23 -20.41 0.87 11.02
N HIS A 24 -20.25 0.33 9.80
CA HIS A 24 -20.08 1.06 8.56
C HIS A 24 -18.92 2.08 8.58
N ALA A 25 -18.04 1.96 9.59
CA ALA A 25 -16.79 2.72 9.61
C ALA A 25 -15.82 2.16 8.56
N ALA A 26 -15.18 3.06 7.82
CA ALA A 26 -14.30 2.70 6.70
C ALA A 26 -12.91 3.26 6.83
N ALA A 27 -11.98 2.62 6.12
CA ALA A 27 -10.64 3.12 5.81
C ALA A 27 -10.41 3.05 4.30
N VAL A 28 -9.70 4.02 3.75
CA VAL A 28 -9.27 4.03 2.34
C VAL A 28 -7.75 3.97 2.31
N ILE A 29 -7.20 3.01 1.58
CA ILE A 29 -5.75 2.85 1.38
C ILE A 29 -5.40 3.37 -0.02
N ASP A 30 -4.42 4.25 -0.09
CA ASP A 30 -3.84 4.81 -1.29
C ASP A 30 -4.86 5.49 -2.23
N PRO A 31 -5.55 6.57 -1.80
CA PRO A 31 -6.40 7.35 -2.68
C PRO A 31 -5.57 8.26 -3.59
N GLY A 32 -4.93 7.70 -4.61
CA GLY A 32 -4.00 8.40 -5.49
C GLY A 32 -4.66 9.48 -6.37
N GLY A 33 -5.94 9.33 -6.70
CA GLY A 33 -6.71 10.25 -7.54
C GLY A 33 -8.14 9.79 -7.73
N ASP A 34 -8.85 10.38 -8.73
CA ASP A 34 -10.24 10.05 -9.08
C ASP A 34 -11.15 9.97 -7.83
N LEU A 35 -11.02 10.98 -6.94
CA LEU A 35 -11.67 10.98 -5.62
C LEU A 35 -13.20 10.89 -5.71
N ASP A 36 -13.79 11.41 -6.77
CA ASP A 36 -15.22 11.29 -7.06
C ASP A 36 -15.68 9.82 -7.15
N ARG A 37 -14.85 8.93 -7.65
CA ARG A 37 -15.15 7.49 -7.70
C ARG A 37 -15.10 6.86 -6.30
N ILE A 38 -14.15 7.27 -5.47
CA ILE A 38 -14.02 6.81 -4.09
C ILE A 38 -15.20 7.33 -3.26
N GLU A 39 -15.52 8.63 -3.36
CA GLU A 39 -16.62 9.26 -2.66
C GLU A 39 -17.98 8.64 -3.07
N CYS A 40 -18.19 8.40 -4.37
CA CYS A 40 -19.38 7.71 -4.86
C CYS A 40 -19.51 6.29 -4.29
N PHE A 41 -18.43 5.54 -4.16
CA PHE A 41 -18.44 4.22 -3.52
C PHE A 41 -18.80 4.31 -2.04
N LEU A 42 -18.18 5.25 -1.31
CA LEU A 42 -18.48 5.46 0.11
C LEU A 42 -19.94 5.82 0.34
N GLU A 43 -20.52 6.69 -0.50
CA GLU A 43 -21.93 7.07 -0.44
C GLU A 43 -22.86 5.90 -0.79
N TRP A 44 -22.54 5.15 -1.86
CA TRP A 44 -23.34 4.00 -2.29
C TRP A 44 -23.46 2.93 -1.20
N GLU A 45 -22.34 2.60 -0.56
CA GLU A 45 -22.25 1.62 0.53
C GLU A 45 -22.64 2.21 1.91
N GLN A 46 -22.98 3.50 1.97
CA GLN A 46 -23.33 4.23 3.20
C GLN A 46 -22.22 4.13 4.26
N LEU A 47 -20.97 4.29 3.85
CA LEU A 47 -19.79 4.17 4.69
C LEU A 47 -19.38 5.53 5.28
N ARG A 48 -18.91 5.50 6.53
CA ARG A 48 -18.32 6.66 7.20
C ARG A 48 -16.81 6.51 7.24
N LEU A 49 -16.13 7.30 6.44
CA LEU A 49 -14.66 7.26 6.38
C LEU A 49 -14.07 7.78 7.71
N GLU A 50 -13.23 6.97 8.35
CA GLU A 50 -12.52 7.29 9.59
C GLU A 50 -11.01 7.45 9.38
N LEU A 51 -10.45 6.71 8.40
CA LEU A 51 -9.02 6.70 8.11
C LEU A 51 -8.76 6.79 6.60
N VAL A 52 -7.81 7.62 6.25
CA VAL A 52 -7.06 7.58 5.00
C VAL A 52 -5.68 7.02 5.33
N LEU A 53 -5.29 5.95 4.67
CA LEU A 53 -4.03 5.24 4.88
C LEU A 53 -3.17 5.34 3.63
N VAL A 54 -1.88 5.54 3.80
CA VAL A 54 -0.92 5.62 2.69
C VAL A 54 0.15 4.55 2.87
N THR A 55 0.36 3.71 1.84
CA THR A 55 1.43 2.71 1.85
C THR A 55 2.79 3.37 1.65
N HIS A 56 2.90 4.27 0.67
CA HIS A 56 4.10 5.02 0.33
C HIS A 56 3.75 6.31 -0.43
N ALA A 57 4.70 7.23 -0.57
CA ALA A 57 4.43 8.57 -1.04
C ALA A 57 4.72 8.80 -2.54
N HIS A 58 4.35 7.85 -3.42
CA HIS A 58 4.28 8.12 -4.85
C HIS A 58 2.94 8.79 -5.22
N PRO A 59 2.90 9.67 -6.26
CA PRO A 59 1.73 10.49 -6.57
C PRO A 59 0.48 9.69 -6.92
N ASP A 60 0.61 8.54 -7.54
CA ASP A 60 -0.50 7.67 -7.92
C ASP A 60 -1.09 6.89 -6.73
N HIS A 61 -0.40 6.87 -5.58
CA HIS A 61 -0.87 6.30 -4.30
C HIS A 61 -1.34 7.37 -3.32
N ALA A 62 -0.54 8.41 -3.14
CA ALA A 62 -0.76 9.41 -2.09
C ALA A 62 -1.39 10.73 -2.60
N GLY A 63 -1.50 10.92 -3.92
CA GLY A 63 -1.83 12.21 -4.51
C GLY A 63 -3.16 12.83 -4.09
N GLY A 64 -4.16 12.02 -3.80
CA GLY A 64 -5.48 12.47 -3.33
C GLY A 64 -5.66 12.42 -1.82
N ALA A 65 -4.70 11.87 -1.06
CA ALA A 65 -4.86 11.55 0.35
C ALA A 65 -5.22 12.78 1.22
N ALA A 66 -4.49 13.88 1.06
CA ALA A 66 -4.75 15.12 1.79
C ALA A 66 -6.14 15.70 1.50
N ARG A 67 -6.56 15.68 0.22
CA ARG A 67 -7.86 16.20 -0.20
C ARG A 67 -8.99 15.35 0.34
N LEU A 68 -8.90 14.02 0.25
CA LEU A 68 -9.90 13.11 0.77
C LEU A 68 -10.04 13.23 2.29
N ALA A 69 -8.92 13.26 3.01
CA ALA A 69 -8.91 13.45 4.47
C ALA A 69 -9.55 14.77 4.88
N THR A 70 -9.22 15.87 4.19
CA THR A 70 -9.80 17.20 4.45
C THR A 70 -11.31 17.23 4.17
N ALA A 71 -11.74 16.66 3.04
CA ALA A 71 -13.14 16.68 2.64
C ALA A 71 -14.05 15.87 3.58
N THR A 72 -13.52 14.78 4.15
CA THR A 72 -14.31 13.85 4.99
C THR A 72 -14.09 14.04 6.50
N GLY A 73 -13.04 14.75 6.90
CA GLY A 73 -12.60 14.85 8.30
C GLY A 73 -11.96 13.57 8.82
N ALA A 74 -11.60 12.63 7.96
CA ALA A 74 -10.91 11.40 8.32
C ALA A 74 -9.45 11.70 8.71
N ARG A 75 -8.89 10.89 9.61
CA ARG A 75 -7.46 10.99 9.96
C ARG A 75 -6.62 10.42 8.82
N LEU A 76 -5.48 11.07 8.56
CA LEU A 76 -4.50 10.64 7.57
C LEU A 76 -3.30 10.01 8.28
N GLU A 77 -3.13 8.69 8.14
CA GLU A 77 -2.05 7.94 8.77
C GLU A 77 -1.15 7.26 7.73
N GLY A 78 0.15 7.23 8.00
CA GLY A 78 1.18 6.71 7.10
C GLY A 78 1.66 7.72 6.05
N PRO A 79 2.70 7.34 5.31
CA PRO A 79 3.48 6.11 5.42
C PRO A 79 4.42 6.11 6.65
N HIS A 80 5.50 5.31 6.61
CA HIS A 80 6.58 5.45 7.58
C HIS A 80 7.41 6.72 7.29
N ARG A 81 8.05 7.29 8.33
CA ARG A 81 8.82 8.55 8.22
C ARG A 81 9.98 8.49 7.20
N GLY A 82 10.39 7.32 6.76
CA GLY A 82 11.35 7.17 5.67
C GLY A 82 10.94 7.88 4.38
N ASP A 83 9.64 8.07 4.14
CA ASP A 83 9.11 8.79 2.98
C ASP A 83 8.80 10.28 3.25
N GLU A 84 9.23 10.86 4.38
CA GLU A 84 8.90 12.25 4.71
C GLU A 84 9.31 13.24 3.59
N HIS A 85 10.44 13.01 2.94
CA HIS A 85 10.92 13.84 1.84
C HIS A 85 10.04 13.71 0.58
N LEU A 86 9.50 12.52 0.31
CA LEU A 86 8.56 12.27 -0.80
C LEU A 86 7.21 12.94 -0.51
N VAL A 87 6.69 12.82 0.71
CA VAL A 87 5.45 13.47 1.14
C VAL A 87 5.53 15.00 1.00
N ARG A 88 6.66 15.59 1.38
CA ARG A 88 6.92 17.04 1.29
C ARG A 88 7.14 17.56 -0.14
N SER A 89 7.38 16.70 -1.09
CA SER A 89 7.57 17.03 -2.50
C SER A 89 6.51 16.41 -3.42
N LEU A 90 5.41 15.93 -2.84
CA LEU A 90 4.40 15.17 -3.56
C LEU A 90 3.73 15.99 -4.67
N ALA A 91 3.46 17.28 -4.42
CA ALA A 91 2.94 18.19 -5.43
C ALA A 91 3.92 18.43 -6.60
N GLU A 92 5.22 18.45 -6.35
CA GLU A 92 6.24 18.55 -7.40
C GLU A 92 6.29 17.26 -8.21
N GLN A 93 6.32 16.11 -7.56
CA GLN A 93 6.24 14.80 -8.21
C GLN A 93 4.96 14.69 -9.05
N GLY A 94 3.81 15.09 -8.51
CA GLY A 94 2.53 15.11 -9.21
C GLY A 94 2.60 15.90 -10.51
N ARG A 95 3.22 17.09 -10.51
CA ARG A 95 3.43 17.89 -11.73
C ARG A 95 4.29 17.14 -12.75
N ARG A 96 5.37 16.49 -12.31
CA ARG A 96 6.27 15.70 -13.17
C ARG A 96 5.54 14.55 -13.84
N TYR A 97 4.71 13.85 -13.08
CA TYR A 97 3.94 12.69 -13.58
C TYR A 97 2.54 13.07 -14.10
N ARG A 98 2.18 14.37 -14.12
CA ARG A 98 0.87 14.90 -14.55
C ARG A 98 -0.29 14.26 -13.78
N LEU A 99 -0.11 14.05 -12.48
CA LEU A 99 -1.11 13.58 -11.54
C LEU A 99 -1.39 14.72 -10.54
N PRO A 100 -2.66 15.04 -10.26
CA PRO A 100 -2.98 15.98 -9.19
C PRO A 100 -2.52 15.41 -7.83
N ALA A 101 -1.65 16.13 -7.14
CA ALA A 101 -1.13 15.71 -5.85
C ALA A 101 -0.82 16.92 -4.97
N ASP A 102 -1.04 16.77 -3.69
CA ASP A 102 -0.78 17.80 -2.69
C ASP A 102 0.17 17.29 -1.61
N ASP A 103 1.13 18.11 -1.20
CA ASP A 103 1.98 17.82 -0.06
C ASP A 103 1.12 17.73 1.21
N PHE A 104 1.52 16.90 2.14
CA PHE A 104 0.81 16.77 3.41
C PHE A 104 1.75 16.48 4.59
N THR A 105 1.21 16.56 5.77
CA THR A 105 1.81 15.98 6.98
C THR A 105 0.77 15.02 7.54
N PRO A 106 1.07 13.73 7.69
CA PRO A 106 0.11 12.80 8.25
C PRO A 106 -0.12 13.09 9.73
N ASP A 107 -1.32 12.80 10.23
CA ASP A 107 -1.63 12.87 11.66
C ASP A 107 -0.76 11.88 12.46
N ARG A 108 -0.35 10.79 11.81
CA ARG A 108 0.54 9.78 12.39
C ARG A 108 1.44 9.15 11.33
N TRP A 109 2.76 9.22 11.55
CA TRP A 109 3.73 8.38 10.86
C TRP A 109 3.68 6.97 11.43
N LEU A 110 3.62 5.96 10.58
CA LEU A 110 3.49 4.57 11.00
C LEU A 110 4.87 3.90 11.17
N GLN A 111 4.91 2.94 12.09
CA GLN A 111 6.10 2.13 12.37
C GLN A 111 5.79 0.64 12.24
N ASP A 112 6.84 -0.16 12.13
CA ASP A 112 6.73 -1.62 12.11
C ASP A 112 6.07 -2.13 13.40
N GLY A 113 5.05 -2.98 13.24
CA GLY A 113 4.29 -3.53 14.37
C GLY A 113 3.17 -2.62 14.90
N ASP A 114 3.02 -1.41 14.38
CA ASP A 114 1.86 -0.58 14.68
C ASP A 114 0.55 -1.25 14.30
N GLU A 115 -0.54 -0.73 14.84
CA GLU A 115 -1.89 -1.11 14.49
C GLU A 115 -2.71 0.12 14.16
N VAL A 116 -3.47 0.07 13.06
CA VAL A 116 -4.46 1.08 12.67
C VAL A 116 -5.86 0.50 12.84
N ARG A 117 -6.82 1.31 13.32
CA ARG A 117 -8.16 0.85 13.69
C ARG A 117 -9.24 1.74 13.11
N PHE A 118 -10.31 1.10 12.59
CA PHE A 118 -11.55 1.74 12.18
C PHE A 118 -12.74 0.84 12.53
N GLY A 119 -13.77 1.41 13.09
CA GLY A 119 -14.88 0.64 13.62
C GLY A 119 -14.42 -0.45 14.60
N ARG A 120 -14.70 -1.73 14.26
CA ARG A 120 -14.23 -2.90 15.03
C ARG A 120 -13.08 -3.64 14.38
N GLU A 121 -12.55 -3.09 13.30
CA GLU A 121 -11.48 -3.72 12.52
C GLU A 121 -10.11 -3.16 12.90
N ALA A 122 -9.09 -3.98 12.70
CA ALA A 122 -7.70 -3.62 12.97
C ALA A 122 -6.78 -4.21 11.90
N LEU A 123 -5.85 -3.41 11.42
CA LEU A 123 -4.78 -3.83 10.50
C LEU A 123 -3.44 -3.71 11.21
N LYS A 124 -2.60 -4.73 11.08
CA LYS A 124 -1.19 -4.66 11.47
C LYS A 124 -0.40 -3.93 10.39
N VAL A 125 0.50 -3.08 10.80
CA VAL A 125 1.42 -2.34 9.94
C VAL A 125 2.75 -3.08 9.88
N LEU A 126 3.26 -3.27 8.67
CA LEU A 126 4.56 -3.86 8.38
C LEU A 126 5.39 -2.82 7.63
N HIS A 127 6.48 -2.33 8.20
CA HIS A 127 7.41 -1.46 7.48
C HIS A 127 8.24 -2.31 6.51
N CYS A 128 8.06 -2.09 5.23
CA CYS A 128 8.61 -2.89 4.13
C CYS A 128 9.41 -2.00 3.16
N PRO A 129 10.59 -1.47 3.55
CA PRO A 129 11.39 -0.64 2.67
C PRO A 129 11.92 -1.42 1.47
N GLY A 130 12.29 -0.67 0.43
CA GLY A 130 12.96 -1.19 -0.77
C GLY A 130 12.40 -0.70 -2.08
N HIS A 131 11.09 -0.48 -2.20
CA HIS A 131 10.50 0.31 -3.27
C HIS A 131 10.60 1.81 -2.93
N SER A 132 10.20 2.21 -1.74
CA SER A 132 10.58 3.46 -1.10
C SER A 132 11.09 3.18 0.32
N GLN A 133 11.74 4.16 0.95
CA GLN A 133 12.31 3.98 2.28
C GLN A 133 11.25 3.95 3.38
N GLY A 134 10.10 4.57 3.12
CA GLY A 134 9.00 4.64 4.07
C GLY A 134 7.83 3.70 3.77
N HIS A 135 7.98 2.77 2.82
CA HIS A 135 6.88 1.89 2.41
C HIS A 135 6.37 1.03 3.56
N VAL A 136 5.04 0.99 3.75
CA VAL A 136 4.36 0.10 4.69
C VAL A 136 3.33 -0.77 3.98
N ALA A 137 3.10 -1.96 4.49
CA ALA A 137 2.00 -2.84 4.10
C ALA A 137 1.03 -2.98 5.27
N TYR A 138 -0.24 -3.24 4.96
CA TYR A 138 -1.31 -3.42 5.93
C TYR A 138 -1.82 -4.86 5.90
N PHE A 139 -1.83 -5.55 7.03
CA PHE A 139 -2.26 -6.94 7.12
C PHE A 139 -3.46 -7.09 8.06
N HIS A 140 -4.52 -7.73 7.58
CA HIS A 140 -5.68 -8.10 8.39
C HIS A 140 -5.64 -9.59 8.75
N PRO A 141 -5.28 -9.97 10.01
CA PRO A 141 -5.11 -11.36 10.39
C PRO A 141 -6.37 -12.23 10.23
N GLY A 142 -7.52 -11.69 10.61
CA GLY A 142 -8.80 -12.42 10.56
C GLY A 142 -9.30 -12.70 9.14
N ARG A 143 -8.88 -11.91 8.15
CA ARG A 143 -9.20 -12.14 6.72
C ARG A 143 -8.08 -12.88 6.00
N ARG A 144 -6.94 -13.04 6.61
CA ARG A 144 -5.72 -13.56 5.97
C ARG A 144 -5.44 -12.81 4.67
N HIS A 145 -5.50 -11.46 4.72
CA HIS A 145 -5.33 -10.60 3.55
C HIS A 145 -4.41 -9.42 3.86
N ALA A 146 -3.54 -9.08 2.92
CA ALA A 146 -2.62 -7.96 3.00
C ALA A 146 -2.82 -6.97 1.85
N PHE A 147 -2.64 -5.67 2.12
CA PHE A 147 -2.56 -4.60 1.14
C PHE A 147 -1.10 -4.17 1.08
N VAL A 148 -0.42 -4.50 -0.01
CA VAL A 148 1.04 -4.47 -0.03
C VAL A 148 1.63 -3.31 -0.84
N GLY A 149 0.77 -2.43 -1.40
CA GLY A 149 1.25 -1.35 -2.27
C GLY A 149 2.18 -1.91 -3.35
N ASP A 150 3.29 -1.24 -3.56
CA ASP A 150 4.24 -1.56 -4.62
C ASP A 150 5.45 -2.40 -4.17
N ILE A 151 5.26 -3.25 -3.16
CA ILE A 151 6.30 -4.19 -2.71
C ILE A 151 6.30 -5.45 -3.58
N LEU A 152 5.14 -6.05 -3.79
CA LEU A 152 4.98 -7.34 -4.46
C LEU A 152 3.76 -7.30 -5.37
N PHE A 153 3.94 -7.78 -6.58
CA PHE A 153 2.88 -7.95 -7.57
C PHE A 153 2.77 -9.42 -7.98
N ARG A 154 1.68 -9.75 -8.65
CA ARG A 154 1.57 -11.06 -9.29
C ARG A 154 2.64 -11.20 -10.37
N HIS A 155 3.57 -12.13 -10.17
CA HIS A 155 4.73 -12.41 -11.03
C HIS A 155 5.73 -11.26 -11.22
N ALA A 156 5.69 -10.24 -10.34
CA ALA A 156 6.64 -9.13 -10.34
C ALA A 156 6.92 -8.62 -8.92
N ILE A 157 7.89 -7.73 -8.78
CA ILE A 157 8.18 -6.99 -7.55
C ILE A 157 8.24 -5.49 -7.87
N GLY A 158 8.17 -4.65 -6.86
CA GLY A 158 8.26 -3.21 -7.00
C GLY A 158 9.55 -2.76 -7.70
N ALA A 159 9.48 -1.61 -8.36
CA ALA A 159 10.67 -0.98 -8.92
C ALA A 159 11.62 -0.56 -7.79
N TRP A 160 12.91 -0.76 -8.00
CA TRP A 160 13.97 -0.39 -7.05
C TRP A 160 15.08 0.42 -7.72
N GLU A 161 15.02 0.61 -9.03
CA GLU A 161 16.05 1.24 -9.85
C GLU A 161 15.90 2.77 -9.91
N HIS A 162 15.56 3.37 -8.78
CA HIS A 162 15.41 4.82 -8.61
C HIS A 162 16.05 5.27 -7.29
N ALA A 163 16.11 6.57 -7.05
CA ALA A 163 16.89 7.15 -5.94
C ALA A 163 16.51 6.62 -4.55
N ASP A 164 15.24 6.29 -4.33
CA ASP A 164 14.73 5.79 -3.04
C ASP A 164 14.62 4.26 -2.99
N GLY A 165 14.97 3.58 -4.08
CA GLY A 165 14.86 2.14 -4.23
C GLY A 165 16.09 1.39 -3.74
N ASN A 166 15.88 0.17 -3.20
CA ASN A 166 16.95 -0.73 -2.78
C ASN A 166 16.49 -2.19 -2.92
N LEU A 167 17.09 -2.92 -3.87
CA LEU A 167 16.74 -4.31 -4.14
C LEU A 167 16.92 -5.22 -2.93
N GLY A 168 18.02 -5.09 -2.20
CA GLY A 168 18.32 -5.94 -1.05
C GLY A 168 17.32 -5.76 0.08
N GLU A 169 16.86 -4.52 0.31
CA GLU A 169 15.81 -4.22 1.28
C GLU A 169 14.45 -4.73 0.81
N LEU A 170 14.12 -4.56 -0.48
CA LEU A 170 12.88 -5.05 -1.06
C LEU A 170 12.76 -6.56 -0.93
N VAL A 171 13.81 -7.29 -1.30
CA VAL A 171 13.89 -8.75 -1.17
C VAL A 171 13.71 -9.18 0.28
N ARG A 172 14.39 -8.49 1.22
CA ARG A 172 14.26 -8.76 2.65
C ARG A 172 12.84 -8.49 3.15
N SER A 173 12.24 -7.38 2.78
CA SER A 173 10.86 -7.03 3.13
C SER A 173 9.87 -8.09 2.68
N ILE A 174 9.99 -8.58 1.46
CA ILE A 174 9.12 -9.64 0.93
C ILE A 174 9.34 -10.94 1.69
N ARG A 175 10.59 -11.38 1.82
CA ARG A 175 10.92 -12.72 2.35
C ARG A 175 10.73 -12.83 3.86
N GLU A 176 11.17 -11.82 4.60
CA GLU A 176 11.23 -11.88 6.06
C GLU A 176 10.00 -11.28 6.74
N LYS A 177 9.19 -10.49 6.01
CA LYS A 177 7.96 -9.91 6.55
C LYS A 177 6.71 -10.43 5.87
N LEU A 178 6.58 -10.30 4.55
CA LEU A 178 5.35 -10.71 3.88
C LEU A 178 5.18 -12.23 3.84
N PHE A 179 6.18 -12.97 3.36
CA PHE A 179 6.07 -14.42 3.23
C PHE A 179 5.99 -15.17 4.58
N THR A 180 6.44 -14.57 5.67
CA THR A 180 6.30 -15.16 7.02
C THR A 180 4.87 -15.10 7.57
N LEU A 181 3.98 -14.32 6.95
CA LEU A 181 2.56 -14.28 7.31
C LEU A 181 1.83 -15.58 6.93
N GLY A 182 2.38 -16.35 5.97
CA GLY A 182 1.88 -17.66 5.54
C GLY A 182 1.48 -17.71 4.08
N ASP A 183 1.59 -18.90 3.49
CA ASP A 183 1.35 -19.14 2.06
C ASP A 183 -0.12 -18.95 1.65
N ASP A 184 -1.05 -19.13 2.58
CA ASP A 184 -2.49 -18.96 2.41
C ASP A 184 -2.96 -17.50 2.46
N VAL A 185 -2.06 -16.56 2.77
CA VAL A 185 -2.38 -15.13 2.79
C VAL A 185 -2.51 -14.62 1.36
N SER A 186 -3.69 -14.08 1.04
CA SER A 186 -3.91 -13.34 -0.21
C SER A 186 -3.47 -11.88 -0.06
N PHE A 187 -3.17 -11.21 -1.18
CA PHE A 187 -2.85 -9.79 -1.14
C PHE A 187 -3.41 -9.01 -2.32
N THR A 188 -3.70 -7.74 -2.07
CA THR A 188 -3.99 -6.72 -3.08
C THR A 188 -2.73 -5.87 -3.25
N PRO A 189 -2.12 -5.87 -4.45
CA PRO A 189 -0.99 -4.99 -4.78
C PRO A 189 -1.46 -3.58 -5.12
N GLY A 190 -0.52 -2.64 -5.23
CA GLY A 190 -0.82 -1.29 -5.73
C GLY A 190 -1.30 -1.27 -7.18
N HIS A 191 -0.85 -2.23 -7.99
CA HIS A 191 -1.24 -2.36 -9.41
C HIS A 191 -1.49 -3.81 -9.79
N GLY A 192 -2.42 -4.01 -10.73
CA GLY A 192 -2.68 -5.33 -11.32
C GLY A 192 -3.50 -6.26 -10.43
N GLU A 193 -3.35 -7.55 -10.66
CA GLU A 193 -4.19 -8.59 -10.08
C GLU A 193 -3.74 -9.01 -8.67
N THR A 194 -4.69 -9.46 -7.87
CA THR A 194 -4.44 -10.11 -6.58
C THR A 194 -3.70 -11.44 -6.74
N SER A 195 -2.94 -11.84 -5.70
CA SER A 195 -2.26 -13.12 -5.65
C SER A 195 -2.21 -13.66 -4.21
N THR A 196 -1.44 -14.71 -3.96
CA THR A 196 -1.14 -15.22 -2.63
C THR A 196 0.36 -15.28 -2.39
N PHE A 197 0.80 -15.16 -1.14
CA PHE A 197 2.23 -15.24 -0.85
C PHE A 197 2.82 -16.61 -1.20
N GLY A 198 2.04 -17.69 -1.06
CA GLY A 198 2.48 -19.03 -1.47
C GLY A 198 2.68 -19.14 -2.98
N HIS A 199 1.77 -18.57 -3.79
CA HIS A 199 1.94 -18.54 -5.24
C HIS A 199 3.21 -17.79 -5.65
N GLU A 200 3.40 -16.59 -5.10
CA GLU A 200 4.57 -15.76 -5.44
C GLU A 200 5.88 -16.36 -4.92
N ARG A 201 5.88 -17.03 -3.77
CA ARG A 201 7.05 -17.75 -3.27
C ARG A 201 7.52 -18.84 -4.24
N LEU A 202 6.59 -19.53 -4.89
CA LEU A 202 6.91 -20.62 -5.80
C LEU A 202 7.20 -20.13 -7.23
N HIS A 203 6.43 -19.16 -7.72
CA HIS A 203 6.35 -18.87 -9.15
C HIS A 203 6.82 -17.47 -9.55
N ASN A 204 7.06 -16.55 -8.60
CA ASN A 204 7.52 -15.21 -8.94
C ASN A 204 8.94 -15.25 -9.53
N PRO A 205 9.15 -14.72 -10.76
CA PRO A 205 10.44 -14.83 -11.44
C PRO A 205 11.55 -13.99 -10.79
N PHE A 206 11.20 -13.06 -9.89
CA PHE A 206 12.15 -12.17 -9.21
C PHE A 206 12.46 -12.61 -7.78
N ILE A 207 11.47 -13.12 -7.05
CA ILE A 207 11.56 -13.36 -5.61
C ILE A 207 11.23 -14.80 -5.21
N GLY A 208 10.79 -15.62 -6.15
CA GLY A 208 10.53 -17.04 -5.93
C GLY A 208 11.79 -17.81 -5.51
N ASP A 209 11.61 -18.96 -4.89
CA ASP A 209 12.74 -19.74 -4.36
C ASP A 209 13.79 -20.10 -5.42
N GLU A 210 13.37 -20.42 -6.64
CA GLU A 210 14.28 -20.67 -7.76
C GLU A 210 15.01 -19.41 -8.26
N ALA A 211 14.30 -18.27 -8.31
CA ALA A 211 14.89 -17.00 -8.72
C ALA A 211 16.00 -16.58 -7.76
N LEU A 212 15.76 -16.70 -6.46
CA LEU A 212 16.76 -16.38 -5.44
C LEU A 212 17.96 -17.32 -5.45
N ALA A 213 17.74 -18.59 -5.74
CA ALA A 213 18.86 -19.52 -5.90
C ALA A 213 19.79 -19.09 -7.04
N ARG A 214 19.24 -18.61 -8.15
CA ARG A 214 19.99 -18.03 -9.27
C ARG A 214 20.74 -16.75 -8.88
N TRP A 215 20.05 -15.79 -8.24
CA TRP A 215 20.66 -14.51 -7.84
C TRP A 215 21.82 -14.68 -6.86
N ARG A 216 21.72 -15.65 -5.93
CA ARG A 216 22.82 -16.02 -5.02
C ARG A 216 24.00 -16.65 -5.76
N ALA A 217 23.72 -17.51 -6.75
CA ALA A 217 24.76 -18.11 -7.59
C ALA A 217 25.52 -17.03 -8.40
N ASP A 218 24.80 -16.01 -8.88
CA ASP A 218 25.32 -14.90 -9.68
C ASP A 218 25.90 -13.76 -8.81
N ARG A 219 25.91 -13.91 -7.47
CA ARG A 219 26.36 -12.90 -6.50
C ARG A 219 25.67 -11.53 -6.61
N LEU A 220 24.39 -11.53 -6.96
CA LEU A 220 23.55 -10.33 -7.09
C LEU A 220 22.83 -9.96 -5.78
N LEU A 221 22.85 -10.84 -4.78
CA LEU A 221 22.35 -10.66 -3.40
C LEU A 221 23.40 -11.08 -2.39
#